data_6a3f5e0b04cd559ccfcb170decdea2d5
#
_entry.id   6a3f5e0b04cd559ccfcb170decdea2d5
#
_cell.length_a   1.000
_cell.length_b   1.000
_cell.length_c   1.000
_cell.angle_alpha   90.00
_cell.angle_beta   90.00
_cell.angle_gamma   90.00
#
_symmetry.space_group_name_H-M   'P 1'
#
loop_
_entity.id
_entity.type
_entity.pdbx_description
1 polymer ?
#
loop_
_entity_poly.entity_id
_entity_poly.type
_entity_poly.pdbx_seq_one_letter_code
_entity_poly.pdbx_strand_id
1 'polypeptide(L)'
;MSSFSKTVSLSKIVYPMKESWTTDESLGGTYEGTEPMGLLWSMRPAPGSPKGLRIRKRDILTPMVVHISVYSGHLSEGFSEEPPLATSVIERWHVAPGVKRINIREEEVQGTLFLPPGPGPFPGVLDLWGAGGGLVEYRSALLASHGFASMALDYFAPKGLRMQDVDIAYFEKAYQILKNHPLVQTDQLAVLGLSFGSIVTLSIVAYSNVIKPQCCVSINGSHLIPFDQNLFEIIEEMKKNVDKLRGNDKNQVVHRDIFFSTSPDPPAKVDVGRIKCPLLLVTAGDDQAVPAVECAEDMEMMMEKAGSRHLVEVLTYPGAGHLIEPPYSPHFRATNFNLYLTKQKVVMLWGGQTQSHAYAQEDSWNKILAFLREHLCFNETLH
;
A
#
# COMPACT_ATOMS: atom_id res chain seq x y z
N MET A 1 14.21 -15.57 24.50
CA MET A 1 13.22 -15.85 23.43
C MET A 1 11.85 -15.74 24.05
N SER A 2 11.26 -14.55 24.07
CA SER A 2 9.91 -14.34 24.61
C SER A 2 8.94 -14.34 23.44
N SER A 3 8.12 -15.39 23.35
CA SER A 3 7.00 -15.48 22.43
C SER A 3 5.96 -14.42 22.82
N PHE A 4 5.89 -13.31 22.10
CA PHE A 4 4.79 -12.37 22.23
C PHE A 4 3.57 -12.98 21.51
N SER A 5 2.76 -13.75 22.22
CA SER A 5 1.38 -14.01 21.87
C SER A 5 0.62 -12.70 22.07
N LYS A 6 0.42 -11.93 20.98
CA LYS A 6 -0.46 -10.76 21.03
C LYS A 6 -1.88 -11.23 20.73
N THR A 7 -2.66 -11.42 21.77
CA THR A 7 -4.11 -11.59 21.66
C THR A 7 -4.69 -10.26 21.18
N VAL A 8 -5.21 -10.24 19.97
CA VAL A 8 -6.01 -9.12 19.46
C VAL A 8 -7.44 -9.44 19.78
N SER A 9 -8.02 -8.71 20.71
CA SER A 9 -9.42 -8.87 21.08
C SER A 9 -10.31 -8.11 20.12
N LEU A 10 -11.31 -8.79 19.61
CA LEU A 10 -12.42 -8.23 18.84
C LEU A 10 -13.50 -7.80 19.82
N SER A 11 -13.71 -6.51 19.97
CA SER A 11 -14.80 -6.00 20.78
C SER A 11 -16.12 -6.11 20.02
N LYS A 12 -17.04 -6.87 20.58
CA LYS A 12 -18.48 -6.95 20.36
C LYS A 12 -19.00 -7.47 19.03
N ILE A 13 -19.41 -8.72 19.05
CA ILE A 13 -20.49 -9.20 18.19
C ILE A 13 -21.56 -9.83 19.07
N VAL A 14 -22.75 -9.26 19.04
CA VAL A 14 -23.96 -9.86 19.65
C VAL A 14 -24.72 -10.48 18.49
N TYR A 15 -24.71 -11.80 18.39
CA TYR A 15 -25.61 -12.53 17.50
C TYR A 15 -26.69 -13.24 18.31
N PRO A 16 -27.96 -13.07 17.96
CA PRO A 16 -28.98 -14.09 18.33
C PRO A 16 -28.65 -15.36 17.51
N MET A 17 -28.58 -16.49 18.18
CA MET A 17 -28.36 -17.79 17.52
C MET A 17 -29.51 -18.10 16.55
N LYS A 18 -29.28 -17.94 15.25
CA LYS A 18 -30.06 -18.44 14.14
C LYS A 18 -29.18 -19.13 13.13
N GLU A 19 -29.66 -20.15 12.46
CA GLU A 19 -28.94 -21.11 11.62
C GLU A 19 -28.41 -20.57 10.28
N SER A 20 -28.36 -19.25 10.06
CA SER A 20 -27.85 -18.62 8.81
C SER A 20 -26.82 -17.55 9.11
N TRP A 21 -25.57 -17.90 9.05
CA TRP A 21 -24.42 -17.06 9.40
C TRP A 21 -24.05 -15.99 8.34
N THR A 22 -24.65 -16.01 7.15
CA THR A 22 -24.26 -15.19 6.01
C THR A 22 -25.18 -13.98 5.77
N THR A 23 -26.30 -13.87 6.46
CA THR A 23 -27.33 -12.85 6.21
C THR A 23 -27.70 -12.00 7.41
N ASP A 24 -27.18 -12.29 8.62
CA ASP A 24 -27.50 -11.50 9.80
C ASP A 24 -26.62 -10.24 9.87
N GLU A 25 -27.28 -9.10 10.10
CA GLU A 25 -26.62 -7.81 10.22
C GLU A 25 -25.93 -7.66 11.58
N SER A 26 -24.77 -7.03 11.61
CA SER A 26 -24.14 -6.58 12.85
C SER A 26 -24.98 -5.47 13.47
N LEU A 27 -25.35 -5.64 14.74
CA LEU A 27 -26.14 -4.68 15.50
C LEU A 27 -25.32 -3.52 16.11
N GLY A 28 -24.05 -3.41 15.74
CA GLY A 28 -23.13 -2.38 16.20
C GLY A 28 -21.76 -2.92 16.61
N GLY A 29 -20.88 -2.07 17.16
CA GLY A 29 -19.51 -2.39 17.51
C GLY A 29 -18.50 -1.69 16.60
N THR A 30 -17.59 -2.44 15.94
CA THR A 30 -16.57 -1.83 15.04
C THR A 30 -17.04 -1.69 13.59
N TYR A 31 -18.17 -2.30 13.23
CA TYR A 31 -18.86 -2.13 11.95
C TYR A 31 -20.35 -2.43 12.12
N GLU A 32 -21.16 -2.06 11.12
CA GLU A 32 -22.59 -2.30 11.02
C GLU A 32 -22.90 -2.98 9.68
N GLY A 33 -24.05 -3.68 9.61
CA GLY A 33 -24.52 -4.36 8.41
C GLY A 33 -23.92 -5.75 8.20
N THR A 34 -24.15 -6.33 7.03
CA THR A 34 -23.70 -7.68 6.65
C THR A 34 -22.37 -7.58 5.89
N GLU A 35 -21.28 -7.90 6.57
CA GLU A 35 -19.92 -7.79 6.05
C GLU A 35 -19.14 -9.09 6.32
N PRO A 36 -18.98 -9.97 5.33
CA PRO A 36 -18.34 -11.28 5.54
C PRO A 36 -16.92 -11.19 6.12
N MET A 37 -16.18 -10.14 5.78
CA MET A 37 -14.81 -9.91 6.25
C MET A 37 -14.72 -8.81 7.33
N GLY A 38 -15.87 -8.34 7.82
CA GLY A 38 -15.97 -7.25 8.79
C GLY A 38 -15.18 -7.48 10.06
N LEU A 39 -15.15 -8.71 10.56
CA LEU A 39 -14.38 -9.11 11.74
C LEU A 39 -12.86 -8.92 11.56
N LEU A 40 -12.36 -8.97 10.34
CA LEU A 40 -10.93 -8.83 10.05
C LEU A 40 -10.53 -7.37 9.83
N TRP A 41 -11.19 -6.67 8.91
CA TRP A 41 -10.81 -5.30 8.60
C TRP A 41 -11.20 -4.30 9.69
N SER A 42 -12.15 -4.63 10.57
CA SER A 42 -12.57 -3.79 11.69
C SER A 42 -11.75 -3.98 12.97
N MET A 43 -10.79 -4.90 12.99
CA MET A 43 -9.93 -5.13 14.17
C MET A 43 -9.27 -3.85 14.65
N ARG A 44 -9.25 -3.66 15.98
CA ARG A 44 -8.58 -2.54 16.66
C ARG A 44 -7.64 -3.05 17.74
N PRO A 45 -6.62 -2.27 18.13
CA PRO A 45 -5.83 -2.61 19.29
C PRO A 45 -6.71 -2.79 20.53
N ALA A 46 -6.43 -3.83 21.31
CA ALA A 46 -7.14 -4.06 22.57
C ALA A 46 -6.99 -2.86 23.53
N PRO A 47 -7.97 -2.61 24.42
CA PRO A 47 -7.84 -1.64 25.49
C PRO A 47 -6.52 -1.83 26.26
N GLY A 48 -5.85 -0.74 26.62
CA GLY A 48 -4.52 -0.76 27.25
C GLY A 48 -3.34 -0.94 26.30
N SER A 49 -3.57 -1.17 25.02
CA SER A 49 -2.48 -1.20 24.03
C SER A 49 -1.80 0.18 23.89
N PRO A 50 -0.51 0.23 23.54
CA PRO A 50 0.19 1.49 23.29
C PRO A 50 -0.54 2.34 22.22
N LYS A 51 -0.69 3.64 22.50
CA LYS A 51 -1.29 4.58 21.55
C LYS A 51 -0.56 4.56 20.20
N GLY A 52 -1.30 4.64 19.12
CA GLY A 52 -0.75 4.66 17.75
C GLY A 52 -0.18 3.32 17.29
N LEU A 53 -0.51 2.23 17.97
CA LEU A 53 -0.17 0.88 17.49
C LEU A 53 -0.87 0.60 16.16
N ARG A 54 -0.16 -0.02 15.21
CA ARG A 54 -0.70 -0.55 13.95
C ARG A 54 -0.59 -2.06 13.94
N ILE A 55 -1.70 -2.75 13.66
CA ILE A 55 -1.71 -4.20 13.47
C ILE A 55 -1.27 -4.48 12.03
N ARG A 56 0.00 -4.82 11.85
CA ARG A 56 0.57 -5.22 10.57
C ARG A 56 1.52 -6.38 10.75
N LYS A 57 1.32 -7.45 10.00
CA LYS A 57 2.22 -8.59 9.95
C LYS A 57 3.42 -8.23 9.05
N ARG A 58 4.62 -8.15 9.63
CA ARG A 58 5.86 -7.89 8.88
C ARG A 58 6.51 -9.16 8.36
N ASP A 59 6.56 -10.18 9.20
CA ASP A 59 7.04 -11.50 8.80
C ASP A 59 5.93 -12.19 7.99
N ILE A 60 6.14 -12.31 6.69
CA ILE A 60 5.19 -12.91 5.75
C ILE A 60 5.31 -14.42 5.63
N LEU A 61 6.37 -15.01 6.20
CA LEU A 61 6.64 -16.46 6.15
C LEU A 61 5.86 -17.23 7.22
N THR A 62 5.19 -16.51 8.10
CA THR A 62 4.28 -17.08 9.11
C THR A 62 2.91 -16.41 9.00
N PRO A 63 1.80 -17.13 9.29
CA PRO A 63 0.47 -16.55 9.17
C PRO A 63 0.20 -15.50 10.25
N MET A 64 -0.75 -14.61 9.97
CA MET A 64 -1.46 -13.89 11.00
C MET A 64 -2.52 -14.82 11.57
N VAL A 65 -2.32 -15.26 12.81
CA VAL A 65 -3.30 -16.09 13.52
C VAL A 65 -4.36 -15.18 14.14
N VAL A 66 -5.61 -15.40 13.80
CA VAL A 66 -6.77 -14.64 14.32
C VAL A 66 -7.69 -15.58 15.07
N HIS A 67 -7.96 -15.28 16.34
CA HIS A 67 -8.95 -15.97 17.16
C HIS A 67 -10.27 -15.21 17.10
N ILE A 68 -11.32 -15.86 16.64
CA ILE A 68 -12.68 -15.34 16.63
C ILE A 68 -13.42 -16.02 17.76
N SER A 69 -13.78 -15.26 18.81
CA SER A 69 -14.40 -15.78 20.00
C SER A 69 -15.77 -15.15 20.23
N VAL A 70 -16.74 -15.97 20.66
CA VAL A 70 -18.09 -15.55 21.01
C VAL A 70 -18.22 -15.59 22.53
N TYR A 71 -18.80 -14.56 23.11
CA TYR A 71 -19.04 -14.43 24.54
C TYR A 71 -20.51 -14.18 24.85
N SER A 72 -20.92 -14.44 26.07
CA SER A 72 -22.28 -14.14 26.54
C SER A 72 -22.40 -12.63 26.81
N GLY A 73 -23.40 -11.98 26.20
CA GLY A 73 -23.72 -10.59 26.45
C GLY A 73 -22.71 -9.59 25.88
N HIS A 74 -22.78 -8.35 26.35
CA HIS A 74 -21.87 -7.27 25.98
C HIS A 74 -20.66 -7.27 26.89
N LEU A 75 -19.47 -7.44 26.30
CA LEU A 75 -18.21 -7.31 27.02
C LEU A 75 -17.77 -5.83 27.03
N SER A 76 -17.47 -5.35 28.22
CA SER A 76 -16.82 -4.07 28.45
C SER A 76 -15.30 -4.24 28.67
N GLU A 77 -14.64 -3.35 29.39
CA GLU A 77 -13.29 -3.55 29.86
C GLU A 77 -13.19 -4.82 30.72
N GLY A 78 -12.12 -5.60 30.56
CA GLY A 78 -11.92 -6.86 31.30
C GLY A 78 -12.46 -8.13 30.62
N PHE A 79 -12.91 -8.07 29.37
CA PHE A 79 -13.41 -9.23 28.60
C PHE A 79 -12.46 -10.43 28.58
N SER A 80 -11.17 -10.25 28.82
CA SER A 80 -10.17 -11.32 28.88
C SER A 80 -10.33 -12.22 30.11
N GLU A 81 -11.12 -11.82 31.10
CA GLU A 81 -11.39 -12.60 32.31
C GLU A 81 -12.58 -13.54 32.15
N GLU A 82 -13.45 -13.30 31.15
CA GLU A 82 -14.60 -14.13 30.87
C GLU A 82 -14.26 -15.25 29.90
N PRO A 83 -14.67 -16.51 30.17
CA PRO A 83 -14.46 -17.60 29.25
C PRO A 83 -15.33 -17.44 27.99
N PRO A 84 -14.80 -17.63 26.78
CA PRO A 84 -15.60 -17.59 25.57
C PRO A 84 -16.55 -18.80 25.51
N LEU A 85 -17.75 -18.60 24.96
CA LEU A 85 -18.70 -19.67 24.66
C LEU A 85 -18.19 -20.59 23.54
N ALA A 86 -17.54 -20.01 22.57
CA ALA A 86 -16.89 -20.71 21.45
C ALA A 86 -15.74 -19.87 20.89
N THR A 87 -14.74 -20.55 20.33
CA THR A 87 -13.62 -19.91 19.63
C THR A 87 -13.29 -20.68 18.37
N SER A 88 -13.10 -19.95 17.26
CA SER A 88 -12.53 -20.45 16.02
C SER A 88 -11.20 -19.77 15.76
N VAL A 89 -10.25 -20.50 15.17
CA VAL A 89 -8.93 -19.97 14.82
C VAL A 89 -8.79 -20.00 13.32
N ILE A 90 -8.41 -18.87 12.73
CA ILE A 90 -8.12 -18.76 11.31
C ILE A 90 -6.70 -18.26 11.11
N GLU A 91 -6.05 -18.76 10.06
CA GLU A 91 -4.73 -18.32 9.62
C GLU A 91 -4.86 -17.49 8.33
N ARG A 92 -4.22 -16.34 8.32
CA ARG A 92 -4.16 -15.48 7.13
C ARG A 92 -2.72 -15.42 6.63
N TRP A 93 -2.52 -15.93 5.45
CA TRP A 93 -1.24 -15.97 4.78
C TRP A 93 -1.13 -14.87 3.72
N HIS A 94 0.07 -14.28 3.55
CA HIS A 94 0.39 -13.42 2.43
C HIS A 94 1.02 -14.19 1.26
N VAL A 95 1.49 -15.39 1.52
CA VAL A 95 2.18 -16.25 0.56
C VAL A 95 1.30 -17.47 0.30
N ALA A 96 0.83 -17.65 -0.93
CA ALA A 96 0.10 -18.86 -1.31
C ALA A 96 1.04 -20.07 -1.42
N PRO A 97 0.51 -21.30 -1.26
CA PRO A 97 1.31 -22.52 -1.44
C PRO A 97 2.01 -22.54 -2.80
N GLY A 98 3.30 -22.88 -2.79
CA GLY A 98 4.12 -22.96 -4.01
C GLY A 98 4.74 -21.65 -4.50
N VAL A 99 4.38 -20.51 -3.96
CA VAL A 99 5.07 -19.23 -4.24
C VAL A 99 6.50 -19.31 -3.73
N LYS A 100 7.46 -18.95 -4.58
CA LYS A 100 8.89 -18.94 -4.24
C LYS A 100 9.31 -17.52 -3.86
N ARG A 101 10.09 -17.38 -2.78
CA ARG A 101 10.70 -16.14 -2.32
C ARG A 101 12.21 -16.18 -2.55
N ILE A 102 12.73 -15.22 -3.30
CA ILE A 102 14.13 -15.11 -3.69
C ILE A 102 14.68 -13.76 -3.19
N ASN A 103 15.71 -13.79 -2.35
CA ASN A 103 16.38 -12.56 -1.94
C ASN A 103 17.22 -12.03 -3.11
N ILE A 104 17.04 -10.77 -3.44
CA ILE A 104 17.83 -10.04 -4.43
C ILE A 104 18.88 -9.22 -3.69
N ARG A 105 20.13 -9.42 -4.05
CA ARG A 105 21.30 -8.65 -3.60
C ARG A 105 22.31 -8.65 -4.74
N GLU A 106 22.05 -7.86 -5.74
CA GLU A 106 22.81 -7.83 -6.99
C GLU A 106 22.98 -6.37 -7.42
N GLU A 107 24.17 -6.00 -7.85
CA GLU A 107 24.51 -4.64 -8.30
C GLU A 107 24.05 -3.53 -7.33
N GLU A 108 24.24 -3.72 -6.03
CA GLU A 108 23.79 -2.82 -4.94
C GLU A 108 22.27 -2.83 -4.72
N VAL A 109 21.47 -3.44 -5.61
CA VAL A 109 20.02 -3.55 -5.47
C VAL A 109 19.68 -4.55 -4.37
N GLN A 110 18.76 -4.14 -3.50
CA GLN A 110 18.26 -4.96 -2.41
C GLN A 110 16.74 -5.09 -2.53
N GLY A 111 16.26 -6.32 -2.45
CA GLY A 111 14.84 -6.60 -2.57
C GLY A 111 14.51 -8.06 -2.38
N THR A 112 13.27 -8.39 -2.66
CA THR A 112 12.78 -9.76 -2.69
C THR A 112 11.91 -9.97 -3.92
N LEU A 113 12.26 -10.95 -4.71
CA LEU A 113 11.44 -11.41 -5.83
C LEU A 113 10.55 -12.57 -5.37
N PHE A 114 9.27 -12.46 -5.61
CA PHE A 114 8.28 -13.51 -5.42
C PHE A 114 7.86 -14.05 -6.79
N LEU A 115 7.93 -15.36 -6.94
CA LEU A 115 7.53 -16.05 -8.17
C LEU A 115 6.27 -16.88 -7.90
N PRO A 116 5.27 -16.81 -8.78
CA PRO A 116 4.11 -17.69 -8.71
C PRO A 116 4.48 -19.18 -8.77
N PRO A 117 3.59 -20.07 -8.32
CA PRO A 117 3.75 -21.50 -8.57
C PRO A 117 3.62 -21.81 -10.07
N GLY A 118 4.37 -22.79 -10.55
CA GLY A 118 4.33 -23.24 -11.95
C GLY A 118 5.62 -22.99 -12.72
N PRO A 119 5.63 -23.31 -14.01
CA PRO A 119 6.84 -23.29 -14.84
C PRO A 119 7.27 -21.88 -15.30
N GLY A 120 6.35 -20.89 -15.30
CA GLY A 120 6.62 -19.56 -15.88
C GLY A 120 6.86 -19.59 -17.40
N PRO A 121 7.39 -18.53 -18.03
CA PRO A 121 7.66 -17.23 -17.41
C PRO A 121 6.39 -16.46 -17.06
N PHE A 122 6.46 -15.62 -16.03
CA PHE A 122 5.33 -14.84 -15.49
C PHE A 122 5.45 -13.37 -15.84
N PRO A 123 4.34 -12.63 -16.00
CA PRO A 123 4.38 -11.17 -16.08
C PRO A 123 4.98 -10.58 -14.78
N GLY A 124 5.77 -9.51 -14.91
CA GLY A 124 6.56 -8.95 -13.81
C GLY A 124 6.00 -7.64 -13.24
N VAL A 125 6.13 -7.43 -11.94
CA VAL A 125 5.76 -6.18 -11.27
C VAL A 125 6.91 -5.72 -10.38
N LEU A 126 7.43 -4.51 -10.63
CA LEU A 126 8.33 -3.81 -9.71
C LEU A 126 7.47 -3.06 -8.69
N ASP A 127 7.55 -3.47 -7.42
CA ASP A 127 6.70 -3.02 -6.34
C ASP A 127 7.44 -2.06 -5.40
N LEU A 128 7.00 -0.78 -5.37
CA LEU A 128 7.58 0.31 -4.62
C LEU A 128 6.65 0.73 -3.47
N TRP A 129 7.05 0.40 -2.24
CA TRP A 129 6.30 0.78 -1.05
C TRP A 129 6.55 2.25 -0.67
N GLY A 130 5.77 2.80 0.28
CA GLY A 130 5.90 4.18 0.75
C GLY A 130 7.09 4.42 1.71
N ALA A 131 7.17 5.63 2.24
CA ALA A 131 8.27 6.13 3.08
C ALA A 131 8.39 5.49 4.48
N GLY A 132 7.74 4.36 4.72
CA GLY A 132 7.83 3.63 6.01
C GLY A 132 9.19 2.98 6.29
N GLY A 133 10.07 2.98 5.31
CA GLY A 133 11.43 2.43 5.37
C GLY A 133 11.50 0.90 5.42
N GLY A 134 12.61 0.37 4.90
CA GLY A 134 12.91 -1.04 4.85
C GLY A 134 12.08 -1.82 3.81
N LEU A 135 12.38 -3.09 3.72
CA LEU A 135 11.73 -4.00 2.79
C LEU A 135 10.31 -4.34 3.24
N VAL A 136 9.31 -4.06 2.41
CA VAL A 136 7.89 -4.37 2.64
C VAL A 136 7.43 -5.36 1.59
N GLU A 137 7.17 -6.60 2.00
CA GLU A 137 7.08 -7.75 1.10
C GLU A 137 5.65 -8.24 0.84
N TYR A 138 4.69 -7.96 1.72
CA TYR A 138 3.39 -8.64 1.70
C TYR A 138 2.55 -8.35 0.45
N ARG A 139 2.65 -7.15 -0.17
CA ARG A 139 1.95 -6.84 -1.41
C ARG A 139 2.53 -7.63 -2.58
N SER A 140 3.86 -7.68 -2.69
CA SER A 140 4.53 -8.49 -3.71
C SER A 140 4.24 -9.98 -3.55
N ALA A 141 4.20 -10.49 -2.32
CA ALA A 141 3.83 -11.88 -2.05
C ALA A 141 2.39 -12.20 -2.48
N LEU A 142 1.45 -11.26 -2.26
CA LEU A 142 0.07 -11.39 -2.74
C LEU A 142 -0.03 -11.29 -4.26
N LEU A 143 0.70 -10.39 -4.90
CA LEU A 143 0.77 -10.33 -6.37
C LEU A 143 1.26 -11.65 -6.96
N ALA A 144 2.28 -12.28 -6.35
CA ALA A 144 2.75 -13.59 -6.78
C ALA A 144 1.70 -14.69 -6.57
N SER A 145 0.91 -14.59 -5.50
CA SER A 145 -0.24 -15.49 -5.28
C SER A 145 -1.36 -15.30 -6.32
N HIS A 146 -1.33 -14.21 -7.09
CA HIS A 146 -2.27 -13.91 -8.18
C HIS A 146 -1.66 -14.04 -9.59
N GLY A 147 -0.46 -14.65 -9.71
CA GLY A 147 0.15 -15.00 -10.99
C GLY A 147 1.21 -14.02 -11.51
N PHE A 148 1.61 -13.00 -10.76
CA PHE A 148 2.62 -12.03 -11.18
C PHE A 148 3.96 -12.29 -10.48
N ALA A 149 5.06 -12.38 -11.21
CA ALA A 149 6.39 -12.30 -10.62
C ALA A 149 6.59 -10.89 -10.05
N SER A 150 6.64 -10.72 -8.73
CA SER A 150 6.67 -9.40 -8.12
C SER A 150 7.91 -9.17 -7.27
N MET A 151 8.60 -8.06 -7.51
CA MET A 151 9.80 -7.67 -6.81
C MET A 151 9.52 -6.51 -5.86
N ALA A 152 9.49 -6.81 -4.54
CA ALA A 152 9.51 -5.79 -3.51
C ALA A 152 10.92 -5.19 -3.42
N LEU A 153 11.05 -3.88 -3.66
CA LEU A 153 12.33 -3.20 -3.65
C LEU A 153 12.58 -2.48 -2.32
N ASP A 154 13.76 -2.70 -1.73
CA ASP A 154 14.26 -1.89 -0.63
C ASP A 154 15.04 -0.70 -1.23
N TYR A 155 14.45 0.47 -1.18
CA TYR A 155 15.04 1.67 -1.80
C TYR A 155 15.07 2.87 -0.84
N PHE A 156 14.32 2.82 0.26
CA PHE A 156 14.28 3.91 1.22
C PHE A 156 15.35 3.70 2.32
N ALA A 157 16.59 4.07 2.02
CA ALA A 157 17.80 3.80 2.81
C ALA A 157 18.13 2.29 2.96
N PRO A 158 18.34 1.57 1.84
CA PRO A 158 18.75 0.17 1.89
C PRO A 158 20.09 0.03 2.62
N LYS A 159 20.32 -1.13 3.22
CA LYS A 159 21.53 -1.35 4.03
C LYS A 159 22.80 -1.13 3.18
N GLY A 160 23.65 -0.23 3.64
CA GLY A 160 24.94 0.08 2.99
C GLY A 160 24.87 1.21 1.96
N LEU A 161 23.67 1.74 1.65
CA LEU A 161 23.49 2.89 0.79
C LEU A 161 22.90 4.07 1.58
N ARG A 162 23.29 5.28 1.20
CA ARG A 162 22.67 6.50 1.69
C ARG A 162 21.55 6.92 0.71
N MET A 163 20.64 7.77 1.13
CA MET A 163 19.60 8.29 0.24
C MET A 163 20.14 9.04 -0.98
N GLN A 164 21.32 9.65 -0.86
CA GLN A 164 22.03 10.31 -1.97
C GLN A 164 22.52 9.31 -3.05
N ASP A 165 22.73 8.06 -2.66
CA ASP A 165 23.22 7.00 -3.53
C ASP A 165 22.08 6.28 -4.26
N VAL A 166 20.82 6.62 -3.95
CA VAL A 166 19.61 6.03 -4.57
C VAL A 166 19.03 7.03 -5.55
N ASP A 167 19.41 6.91 -6.79
CA ASP A 167 19.00 7.72 -7.94
C ASP A 167 18.15 6.89 -8.94
N ILE A 168 17.87 7.46 -10.09
CA ILE A 168 17.14 6.74 -11.17
C ILE A 168 17.87 5.47 -11.59
N ALA A 169 19.21 5.48 -11.63
CA ALA A 169 19.99 4.31 -12.04
C ALA A 169 19.79 3.11 -11.09
N TYR A 170 19.58 3.35 -9.80
CA TYR A 170 19.24 2.29 -8.86
C TYR A 170 17.95 1.56 -9.26
N PHE A 171 16.92 2.31 -9.66
CA PHE A 171 15.64 1.74 -10.10
C PHE A 171 15.75 1.09 -11.48
N GLU A 172 16.59 1.63 -12.36
CA GLU A 172 16.87 1.02 -13.67
C GLU A 172 17.55 -0.34 -13.50
N LYS A 173 18.54 -0.46 -12.61
CA LYS A 173 19.16 -1.74 -12.25
C LYS A 173 18.14 -2.72 -11.70
N ALA A 174 17.29 -2.29 -10.75
CA ALA A 174 16.24 -3.13 -10.18
C ALA A 174 15.25 -3.62 -11.26
N TYR A 175 14.85 -2.75 -12.16
CA TYR A 175 13.99 -3.09 -13.29
C TYR A 175 14.65 -4.09 -14.24
N GLN A 176 15.95 -3.92 -14.54
CA GLN A 176 16.71 -4.85 -15.38
C GLN A 176 16.89 -6.22 -14.73
N ILE A 177 17.15 -6.27 -13.43
CA ILE A 177 17.24 -7.54 -12.69
C ILE A 177 15.91 -8.31 -12.79
N LEU A 178 14.78 -7.62 -12.60
CA LEU A 178 13.46 -8.22 -12.77
C LEU A 178 13.25 -8.68 -14.23
N LYS A 179 13.52 -7.81 -15.19
CA LYS A 179 13.35 -8.04 -16.63
C LYS A 179 14.15 -9.24 -17.14
N ASN A 180 15.38 -9.39 -16.66
CA ASN A 180 16.31 -10.43 -17.13
C ASN A 180 16.18 -11.75 -16.37
N HIS A 181 15.29 -11.83 -15.38
CA HIS A 181 15.10 -13.07 -14.63
C HIS A 181 14.45 -14.15 -15.51
N PRO A 182 14.99 -15.40 -15.56
CA PRO A 182 14.57 -16.44 -16.52
C PRO A 182 13.07 -16.81 -16.43
N LEU A 183 12.45 -16.59 -15.28
CA LEU A 183 11.02 -16.89 -15.06
C LEU A 183 10.13 -15.65 -15.16
N VAL A 184 10.62 -14.54 -15.71
CA VAL A 184 9.87 -13.30 -15.95
C VAL A 184 9.74 -13.04 -17.44
N GLN A 185 8.55 -12.66 -17.87
CA GLN A 185 8.30 -12.27 -19.26
C GLN A 185 8.91 -10.89 -19.52
N THR A 186 9.96 -10.84 -20.32
CA THR A 186 10.81 -9.67 -20.57
C THR A 186 10.05 -8.42 -20.99
N ASP A 187 8.98 -8.57 -21.76
CA ASP A 187 8.20 -7.46 -22.32
C ASP A 187 6.86 -7.24 -21.61
N GLN A 188 6.59 -7.97 -20.52
CA GLN A 188 5.35 -7.89 -19.74
C GLN A 188 5.67 -7.42 -18.30
N LEU A 189 6.06 -6.16 -18.18
CA LEU A 189 6.45 -5.58 -16.90
C LEU A 189 5.58 -4.38 -16.53
N ALA A 190 5.25 -4.26 -15.25
CA ALA A 190 4.59 -3.11 -14.66
C ALA A 190 5.43 -2.51 -13.52
N VAL A 191 5.13 -1.25 -13.18
CA VAL A 191 5.62 -0.60 -11.96
C VAL A 191 4.42 -0.19 -11.11
N LEU A 192 4.45 -0.52 -9.82
CA LEU A 192 3.40 -0.22 -8.87
C LEU A 192 3.96 0.52 -7.65
N GLY A 193 3.42 1.69 -7.35
CA GLY A 193 3.84 2.50 -6.21
C GLY A 193 2.71 2.86 -5.26
N LEU A 194 3.04 3.02 -3.98
CA LEU A 194 2.15 3.57 -2.95
C LEU A 194 2.83 4.77 -2.29
N SER A 195 2.10 5.89 -2.12
CA SER A 195 2.61 7.04 -1.36
C SER A 195 3.93 7.57 -1.95
N PHE A 196 5.00 7.59 -1.19
CA PHE A 196 6.34 7.94 -1.68
C PHE A 196 6.80 7.06 -2.85
N GLY A 197 6.46 5.77 -2.83
CA GLY A 197 6.72 4.86 -3.95
C GLY A 197 5.98 5.26 -5.23
N SER A 198 4.84 5.94 -5.13
CA SER A 198 4.14 6.51 -6.29
C SER A 198 4.87 7.72 -6.88
N ILE A 199 5.46 8.59 -6.04
CA ILE A 199 6.29 9.71 -6.52
C ILE A 199 7.43 9.18 -7.38
N VAL A 200 8.11 8.15 -6.88
CA VAL A 200 9.17 7.46 -7.61
C VAL A 200 8.65 6.80 -8.87
N THR A 201 7.54 6.05 -8.79
CA THR A 201 6.93 5.37 -9.94
C THR A 201 6.64 6.35 -11.08
N LEU A 202 5.95 7.45 -10.79
CA LEU A 202 5.62 8.47 -11.80
C LEU A 202 6.87 9.07 -12.43
N SER A 203 7.89 9.38 -11.61
CA SER A 203 9.14 9.97 -12.09
C SER A 203 9.97 9.02 -12.96
N ILE A 204 10.19 7.78 -12.50
CA ILE A 204 11.01 6.82 -13.26
C ILE A 204 10.35 6.40 -14.57
N VAL A 205 9.01 6.29 -14.60
CA VAL A 205 8.27 5.97 -15.83
C VAL A 205 8.28 7.16 -16.81
N ALA A 206 8.22 8.41 -16.30
CA ALA A 206 8.25 9.60 -17.13
C ALA A 206 9.65 9.92 -17.68
N TYR A 207 10.72 9.70 -16.90
CA TYR A 207 12.05 10.22 -17.21
C TYR A 207 13.08 9.17 -17.58
N SER A 208 13.00 7.92 -17.09
CA SER A 208 13.96 6.88 -17.45
C SER A 208 13.88 6.52 -18.95
N ASN A 209 15.03 6.28 -19.55
CA ASN A 209 15.11 5.71 -20.89
C ASN A 209 15.16 4.18 -20.88
N VAL A 210 15.36 3.56 -19.71
CA VAL A 210 15.48 2.11 -19.51
C VAL A 210 14.17 1.50 -19.03
N ILE A 211 13.46 2.18 -18.10
CA ILE A 211 12.20 1.70 -17.51
C ILE A 211 11.05 2.04 -18.46
N LYS A 212 10.60 1.03 -19.21
CA LYS A 212 9.50 1.14 -20.18
C LYS A 212 8.48 0.04 -19.89
N PRO A 213 7.64 0.23 -18.85
CA PRO A 213 6.64 -0.77 -18.49
C PRO A 213 5.46 -0.76 -19.46
N GLN A 214 4.71 -1.87 -19.52
CA GLN A 214 3.46 -1.96 -20.25
C GLN A 214 2.32 -1.18 -19.58
N CYS A 215 2.38 -1.06 -18.24
CA CYS A 215 1.46 -0.22 -17.48
C CYS A 215 2.09 0.17 -16.14
N CYS A 216 1.52 1.18 -15.49
CA CYS A 216 1.92 1.56 -14.14
C CYS A 216 0.72 1.91 -13.26
N VAL A 217 0.89 1.72 -11.94
CA VAL A 217 -0.13 1.97 -10.93
C VAL A 217 0.43 2.90 -9.86
N SER A 218 -0.29 3.98 -9.57
CA SER A 218 0.03 4.96 -8.53
C SER A 218 -1.09 4.99 -7.49
N ILE A 219 -0.78 4.61 -6.24
CA ILE A 219 -1.73 4.59 -5.14
C ILE A 219 -1.41 5.74 -4.19
N ASN A 220 -2.33 6.67 -4.03
CA ASN A 220 -2.20 7.85 -3.15
C ASN A 220 -0.85 8.55 -3.32
N GLY A 221 -0.48 8.81 -4.58
CA GLY A 221 0.77 9.45 -4.96
C GLY A 221 0.65 10.94 -5.22
N SER A 222 1.80 11.55 -5.42
CA SER A 222 1.93 12.95 -5.82
C SER A 222 2.94 13.07 -6.96
N HIS A 223 2.68 14.00 -7.88
CA HIS A 223 3.60 14.39 -8.94
C HIS A 223 4.22 15.77 -8.66
N LEU A 224 3.88 16.39 -7.52
CA LEU A 224 4.27 17.76 -7.20
C LEU A 224 5.74 17.93 -6.82
N ILE A 225 6.47 16.86 -6.58
CA ILE A 225 7.90 16.85 -6.29
C ILE A 225 8.55 15.79 -7.18
N PRO A 226 9.29 16.17 -8.20
CA PRO A 226 9.94 15.23 -9.12
C PRO A 226 11.11 14.50 -8.43
N PHE A 227 11.32 13.25 -8.86
CA PHE A 227 12.53 12.49 -8.57
C PHE A 227 13.42 12.56 -9.81
N ASP A 228 14.28 13.57 -9.88
CA ASP A 228 15.15 13.85 -11.02
C ASP A 228 16.64 13.65 -10.72
N GLN A 229 17.01 13.57 -9.44
CA GLN A 229 18.40 13.32 -9.00
C GLN A 229 18.46 12.08 -8.11
N ASN A 230 18.13 12.21 -6.83
CA ASN A 230 18.19 11.13 -5.85
C ASN A 230 17.11 11.30 -4.76
N LEU A 231 16.94 10.29 -3.91
CA LEU A 231 15.90 10.32 -2.85
C LEU A 231 16.13 11.42 -1.82
N PHE A 232 17.35 11.81 -1.57
CA PHE A 232 17.66 12.86 -0.62
C PHE A 232 17.09 14.21 -1.08
N GLU A 233 17.15 14.52 -2.36
CA GLU A 233 16.64 15.78 -2.93
C GLU A 233 15.11 15.90 -2.77
N ILE A 234 14.35 14.81 -2.95
CA ILE A 234 12.91 14.82 -2.68
C ILE A 234 12.64 15.23 -1.22
N ILE A 235 13.41 14.67 -0.29
CA ILE A 235 13.23 14.94 1.15
C ILE A 235 13.63 16.37 1.48
N GLU A 236 14.71 16.89 0.90
CA GLU A 236 15.10 18.29 1.08
C GLU A 236 14.08 19.26 0.50
N GLU A 237 13.47 18.93 -0.65
CA GLU A 237 12.39 19.73 -1.21
C GLU A 237 11.15 19.74 -0.28
N MET A 238 10.76 18.58 0.24
CA MET A 238 9.67 18.49 1.23
C MET A 238 9.98 19.29 2.51
N LYS A 239 11.25 19.31 2.96
CA LYS A 239 11.64 20.06 4.16
C LYS A 239 11.46 21.57 4.02
N LYS A 240 11.51 22.14 2.83
CA LYS A 240 11.24 23.56 2.61
C LYS A 240 9.84 23.98 3.05
N ASN A 241 8.91 23.03 3.11
CA ASN A 241 7.52 23.24 3.53
C ASN A 241 7.20 22.59 4.89
N VAL A 242 8.19 22.30 5.72
CA VAL A 242 7.98 21.60 7.01
C VAL A 242 7.12 22.40 7.98
N ASP A 243 7.10 23.72 7.87
CA ASP A 243 6.26 24.64 8.62
C ASP A 243 4.76 24.46 8.36
N LYS A 244 4.40 23.81 7.25
CA LYS A 244 3.01 23.46 6.91
C LYS A 244 2.52 22.18 7.58
N LEU A 245 3.37 21.47 8.30
CA LEU A 245 2.94 20.37 9.15
C LEU A 245 1.98 20.90 10.21
N ARG A 246 0.78 20.35 10.26
CA ARG A 246 -0.23 20.77 11.25
C ARG A 246 -0.50 19.64 12.24
N GLY A 247 -0.73 20.00 13.50
CA GLY A 247 -1.33 19.12 14.49
C GLY A 247 -2.84 19.35 14.56
N ASN A 248 -3.62 18.28 14.71
CA ASN A 248 -5.03 18.41 15.05
C ASN A 248 -5.23 18.43 16.58
N ASP A 249 -6.48 18.56 17.03
CA ASP A 249 -6.90 18.55 18.43
C ASP A 249 -6.50 17.28 19.22
N LYS A 250 -6.19 16.19 18.52
CA LYS A 250 -5.72 14.90 19.06
C LYS A 250 -4.20 14.74 19.01
N ASN A 251 -3.46 15.81 18.74
CA ASN A 251 -1.99 15.79 18.52
C ASN A 251 -1.56 14.80 17.43
N GLN A 252 -2.36 14.67 16.36
CA GLN A 252 -2.03 13.88 15.18
C GLN A 252 -1.53 14.80 14.09
N VAL A 253 -0.46 14.41 13.41
CA VAL A 253 0.17 15.23 12.36
C VAL A 253 -0.53 15.04 11.03
N VAL A 254 -0.98 16.14 10.43
CA VAL A 254 -1.44 16.26 9.05
C VAL A 254 -0.26 16.64 8.18
N HIS A 255 0.04 15.82 7.17
CA HIS A 255 1.25 15.95 6.37
C HIS A 255 0.97 16.45 4.94
N ARG A 256 -0.24 16.29 4.41
CA ARG A 256 -0.57 16.58 3.01
C ARG A 256 -0.21 17.99 2.52
N ASP A 257 -0.22 18.98 3.41
CA ASP A 257 -0.03 20.38 3.02
C ASP A 257 1.42 20.72 2.62
N ILE A 258 2.40 19.87 3.00
CA ILE A 258 3.81 20.08 2.62
C ILE A 258 4.06 19.95 1.11
N PHE A 259 3.14 19.32 0.38
CA PHE A 259 3.25 19.14 -1.06
C PHE A 259 2.91 20.42 -1.84
N PHE A 260 2.23 21.39 -1.21
CA PHE A 260 1.87 22.63 -1.86
C PHE A 260 2.96 23.68 -1.64
N SER A 261 3.63 24.11 -2.71
CA SER A 261 4.59 25.20 -2.64
C SER A 261 3.89 26.52 -2.34
N THR A 262 4.55 27.37 -1.53
CA THR A 262 4.18 28.77 -1.35
C THR A 262 5.04 29.71 -2.19
N SER A 263 6.02 29.18 -2.93
CA SER A 263 6.86 29.96 -3.82
C SER A 263 6.06 30.55 -4.97
N PRO A 264 6.29 31.84 -5.35
CA PRO A 264 5.74 32.41 -6.57
C PRO A 264 6.22 31.66 -7.82
N ASP A 265 7.39 31.01 -7.76
CA ASP A 265 7.87 30.03 -8.74
C ASP A 265 7.62 28.63 -8.18
N PRO A 266 6.50 27.97 -8.53
CA PRO A 266 6.24 26.63 -8.05
C PRO A 266 7.35 25.69 -8.54
N PRO A 267 7.79 24.72 -7.69
CA PRO A 267 8.79 23.74 -8.10
C PRO A 267 8.30 22.96 -9.33
N ALA A 268 9.24 22.46 -10.10
CA ALA A 268 8.93 21.58 -11.21
C ALA A 268 8.09 20.40 -10.73
N LYS A 269 7.04 20.07 -11.49
CA LYS A 269 6.23 18.86 -11.30
C LYS A 269 6.78 17.74 -12.17
N VAL A 270 6.50 16.50 -11.81
CA VAL A 270 6.69 15.37 -12.72
C VAL A 270 5.83 15.60 -13.96
N ASP A 271 6.45 15.67 -15.13
CA ASP A 271 5.75 15.77 -16.40
C ASP A 271 5.15 14.40 -16.77
N VAL A 272 3.97 14.11 -16.23
CA VAL A 272 3.26 12.85 -16.48
C VAL A 272 2.79 12.71 -17.94
N GLY A 273 2.72 13.81 -18.70
CA GLY A 273 2.44 13.78 -20.15
C GLY A 273 3.50 13.02 -20.96
N ARG A 274 4.68 12.75 -20.37
CA ARG A 274 5.74 11.91 -20.96
C ARG A 274 5.47 10.41 -20.78
N ILE A 275 4.57 10.01 -19.90
CA ILE A 275 4.19 8.60 -19.72
C ILE A 275 3.46 8.12 -20.96
N LYS A 276 3.91 7.00 -21.54
CA LYS A 276 3.40 6.43 -22.79
C LYS A 276 2.75 5.06 -22.62
N CYS A 277 2.56 4.61 -21.40
CA CYS A 277 1.83 3.38 -21.08
C CYS A 277 0.56 3.71 -20.28
N PRO A 278 -0.42 2.80 -20.22
CA PRO A 278 -1.57 2.93 -19.33
C PRO A 278 -1.17 3.21 -17.89
N LEU A 279 -1.83 4.17 -17.27
CA LEU A 279 -1.61 4.64 -15.91
C LEU A 279 -2.91 4.55 -15.11
N LEU A 280 -2.89 3.75 -14.03
CA LEU A 280 -3.97 3.68 -13.07
C LEU A 280 -3.64 4.53 -11.85
N LEU A 281 -4.46 5.55 -11.58
CA LEU A 281 -4.39 6.38 -10.37
C LEU A 281 -5.46 5.92 -9.38
N VAL A 282 -5.04 5.48 -8.21
CA VAL A 282 -5.92 5.11 -7.10
C VAL A 282 -5.81 6.17 -6.02
N THR A 283 -6.90 6.86 -5.71
CA THR A 283 -6.89 8.01 -4.80
C THR A 283 -7.90 7.88 -3.66
N ALA A 284 -7.52 8.35 -2.49
CA ALA A 284 -8.32 8.36 -1.27
C ALA A 284 -8.82 9.78 -0.98
N GLY A 285 -10.14 9.93 -0.82
CA GLY A 285 -10.78 11.25 -0.63
C GLY A 285 -10.51 11.87 0.74
N ASP A 286 -10.22 11.07 1.79
CA ASP A 286 -9.81 11.56 3.12
C ASP A 286 -8.32 11.27 3.39
N ASP A 287 -7.47 11.41 2.36
CA ASP A 287 -6.03 11.29 2.53
C ASP A 287 -5.46 12.51 3.27
N GLN A 288 -4.87 12.27 4.45
CA GLN A 288 -4.27 13.31 5.30
C GLN A 288 -2.75 13.36 5.21
N ALA A 289 -2.16 12.48 4.41
CA ALA A 289 -0.70 12.41 4.20
C ALA A 289 -0.27 12.99 2.85
N VAL A 290 -1.09 12.83 1.80
CA VAL A 290 -0.82 13.31 0.43
C VAL A 290 -2.10 13.91 -0.15
N PRO A 291 -2.06 15.01 -0.92
CA PRO A 291 -3.23 15.56 -1.62
C PRO A 291 -3.51 14.74 -2.90
N ALA A 292 -3.88 13.45 -2.71
CA ALA A 292 -3.92 12.47 -3.78
C ALA A 292 -4.98 12.77 -4.85
N VAL A 293 -6.15 13.29 -4.44
CA VAL A 293 -7.24 13.64 -5.37
C VAL A 293 -6.84 14.84 -6.22
N GLU A 294 -6.35 15.90 -5.59
CA GLU A 294 -5.91 17.12 -6.28
C GLU A 294 -4.74 16.84 -7.24
N CYS A 295 -3.85 15.92 -6.82
CA CYS A 295 -2.78 15.45 -7.70
C CYS A 295 -3.29 14.67 -8.90
N ALA A 296 -4.30 13.81 -8.73
CA ALA A 296 -4.87 13.04 -9.83
C ALA A 296 -5.57 13.95 -10.84
N GLU A 297 -6.37 14.92 -10.38
CA GLU A 297 -7.03 15.90 -11.23
C GLU A 297 -6.02 16.71 -12.07
N ASP A 298 -4.92 17.16 -11.46
CA ASP A 298 -3.87 17.88 -12.17
C ASP A 298 -3.12 16.97 -13.17
N MET A 299 -2.85 15.73 -12.80
CA MET A 299 -2.25 14.73 -13.71
C MET A 299 -3.15 14.42 -14.91
N GLU A 300 -4.45 14.28 -14.72
CA GLU A 300 -5.42 14.10 -15.82
C GLU A 300 -5.36 15.30 -16.80
N MET A 301 -5.36 16.53 -16.29
CA MET A 301 -5.24 17.73 -17.12
C MET A 301 -3.90 17.79 -17.87
N MET A 302 -2.80 17.38 -17.25
CA MET A 302 -1.48 17.32 -17.89
C MET A 302 -1.47 16.27 -19.02
N MET A 303 -2.05 15.10 -18.80
CA MET A 303 -2.13 14.04 -19.81
C MET A 303 -3.07 14.41 -20.95
N GLU A 304 -4.16 15.14 -20.68
CA GLU A 304 -5.03 15.70 -21.70
C GLU A 304 -4.29 16.70 -22.60
N LYS A 305 -3.55 17.63 -22.03
CA LYS A 305 -2.70 18.58 -22.77
C LYS A 305 -1.64 17.88 -23.62
N ALA A 306 -1.13 16.74 -23.16
CA ALA A 306 -0.17 15.92 -23.88
C ALA A 306 -0.82 15.00 -24.95
N GLY A 307 -2.15 15.01 -25.10
CA GLY A 307 -2.89 14.14 -26.02
C GLY A 307 -2.95 12.66 -25.59
N SER A 308 -2.64 12.37 -24.33
CA SER A 308 -2.55 11.01 -23.76
C SER A 308 -3.60 10.73 -22.66
N ARG A 309 -4.71 11.49 -22.61
CA ARG A 309 -5.80 11.30 -21.63
C ARG A 309 -6.37 9.89 -21.64
N HIS A 310 -6.38 9.25 -22.81
CA HIS A 310 -6.86 7.88 -23.00
C HIS A 310 -6.01 6.81 -22.31
N LEU A 311 -4.81 7.16 -21.85
CA LEU A 311 -3.93 6.25 -21.11
C LEU A 311 -4.16 6.32 -19.60
N VAL A 312 -4.89 7.29 -19.06
CA VAL A 312 -5.09 7.42 -17.62
C VAL A 312 -6.50 7.00 -17.19
N GLU A 313 -6.56 6.13 -16.20
CA GLU A 313 -7.75 5.76 -15.45
C GLU A 313 -7.60 6.23 -14.00
N VAL A 314 -8.66 6.80 -13.43
CA VAL A 314 -8.67 7.30 -12.05
C VAL A 314 -9.76 6.60 -11.24
N LEU A 315 -9.37 6.03 -10.12
CA LEU A 315 -10.26 5.44 -9.12
C LEU A 315 -10.20 6.31 -7.86
N THR A 316 -11.27 7.01 -7.56
CA THR A 316 -11.39 7.83 -6.35
C THR A 316 -12.31 7.18 -5.35
N TYR A 317 -11.84 7.02 -4.11
CA TYR A 317 -12.58 6.42 -2.99
C TYR A 317 -12.88 7.47 -1.92
N PRO A 318 -14.07 8.11 -1.95
CA PRO A 318 -14.49 9.05 -0.92
C PRO A 318 -14.50 8.38 0.45
N GLY A 319 -13.98 9.00 1.48
CA GLY A 319 -13.91 8.43 2.83
C GLY A 319 -12.83 7.37 3.06
N ALA A 320 -12.05 7.00 2.06
CA ALA A 320 -10.82 6.24 2.25
C ALA A 320 -9.68 7.15 2.71
N GLY A 321 -8.73 6.60 3.47
CA GLY A 321 -7.50 7.27 3.90
C GLY A 321 -6.27 6.82 3.11
N HIS A 322 -5.13 7.37 3.46
CA HIS A 322 -3.86 7.23 2.74
C HIS A 322 -3.40 5.78 2.47
N LEU A 323 -3.57 4.88 3.44
CA LEU A 323 -2.98 3.54 3.39
C LEU A 323 -3.93 2.52 2.75
N ILE A 324 -4.25 2.68 1.46
CA ILE A 324 -4.98 1.67 0.69
C ILE A 324 -4.03 0.48 0.44
N GLU A 325 -4.09 -0.47 1.36
CA GLU A 325 -3.32 -1.72 1.34
C GLU A 325 -4.16 -2.85 0.70
N PRO A 326 -3.57 -4.03 0.42
CA PRO A 326 -4.36 -5.20 0.03
C PRO A 326 -5.51 -5.49 1.00
N PRO A 327 -6.62 -6.10 0.52
CA PRO A 327 -7.89 -6.18 1.23
C PRO A 327 -7.81 -6.89 2.58
N TYR A 328 -8.80 -6.57 3.42
CA TYR A 328 -9.00 -7.13 4.75
C TYR A 328 -7.89 -6.82 5.75
N SER A 329 -7.09 -5.80 5.46
CA SER A 329 -6.14 -5.24 6.44
C SER A 329 -6.89 -4.32 7.40
N PRO A 330 -6.64 -4.41 8.73
CA PRO A 330 -7.26 -3.51 9.70
C PRO A 330 -6.96 -2.05 9.41
N HIS A 331 -7.99 -1.23 9.35
CA HIS A 331 -7.86 0.20 9.12
C HIS A 331 -7.38 0.93 10.38
N PHE A 332 -6.40 1.82 10.20
CA PHE A 332 -5.89 2.71 11.23
C PHE A 332 -5.88 4.14 10.73
N ARG A 333 -6.79 4.96 11.25
CA ARG A 333 -6.88 6.37 10.88
C ARG A 333 -5.62 7.17 11.25
N ALA A 334 -4.95 6.79 12.34
CA ALA A 334 -3.69 7.41 12.79
C ALA A 334 -2.81 6.40 13.50
N THR A 335 -1.50 6.44 13.24
CA THR A 335 -0.52 5.53 13.86
C THR A 335 0.81 6.22 14.15
N ASN A 336 1.59 5.60 15.04
CA ASN A 336 2.98 6.01 15.26
C ASN A 336 3.78 5.88 13.97
N PHE A 337 4.52 6.91 13.63
CA PHE A 337 5.36 7.00 12.46
C PHE A 337 6.64 7.77 12.79
N ASN A 338 7.77 7.29 12.28
CA ASN A 338 9.02 8.06 12.35
C ASN A 338 9.04 9.01 11.15
N LEU A 339 8.76 10.27 11.39
CA LEU A 339 8.72 11.27 10.36
C LEU A 339 10.13 11.54 9.82
N TYR A 340 10.35 11.15 8.57
CA TYR A 340 11.67 11.24 7.94
C TYR A 340 12.17 12.68 7.77
N LEU A 341 11.26 13.65 7.71
CA LEU A 341 11.58 15.08 7.58
C LEU A 341 12.26 15.64 8.86
N THR A 342 11.74 15.31 10.03
CA THR A 342 12.19 15.83 11.32
C THR A 342 12.92 14.80 12.19
N LYS A 343 12.93 13.53 11.74
CA LYS A 343 13.42 12.35 12.49
C LYS A 343 12.72 12.15 13.83
N GLN A 344 11.54 12.72 14.02
CA GLN A 344 10.74 12.61 15.23
C GLN A 344 9.71 11.49 15.09
N LYS A 345 9.43 10.83 16.20
CA LYS A 345 8.31 9.91 16.31
C LYS A 345 7.03 10.70 16.58
N VAL A 346 6.08 10.63 15.67
CA VAL A 346 4.80 11.33 15.72
C VAL A 346 3.64 10.35 15.59
N VAL A 347 2.43 10.80 15.93
CA VAL A 347 1.21 10.11 15.52
C VAL A 347 0.78 10.72 14.20
N MET A 348 1.04 10.03 13.10
CA MET A 348 0.66 10.46 11.75
C MET A 348 -0.83 10.19 11.52
N LEU A 349 -1.55 11.18 11.05
CA LEU A 349 -2.93 11.05 10.60
C LEU A 349 -2.94 10.57 9.14
N TRP A 350 -3.49 9.38 8.91
CA TRP A 350 -3.64 8.80 7.58
C TRP A 350 -5.02 9.09 6.97
N GLY A 351 -5.99 9.42 7.82
CA GLY A 351 -7.38 9.62 7.41
C GLY A 351 -8.16 8.32 7.24
N GLY A 352 -9.32 8.46 6.63
CA GLY A 352 -10.23 7.36 6.30
C GLY A 352 -11.26 7.04 7.39
N GLN A 353 -12.40 6.54 6.93
CA GLN A 353 -13.43 5.92 7.73
C GLN A 353 -13.33 4.40 7.55
N THR A 354 -13.53 3.63 8.62
CA THR A 354 -13.18 2.20 8.64
C THR A 354 -13.87 1.40 7.53
N GLN A 355 -15.18 1.52 7.34
CA GLN A 355 -15.93 0.77 6.33
C GLN A 355 -15.60 1.25 4.91
N SER A 356 -15.60 2.57 4.68
CA SER A 356 -15.24 3.14 3.36
C SER A 356 -13.81 2.77 2.96
N HIS A 357 -12.89 2.73 3.93
CA HIS A 357 -11.51 2.34 3.68
C HIS A 357 -11.37 0.84 3.36
N ALA A 358 -12.11 -0.02 4.07
CA ALA A 358 -12.15 -1.46 3.80
C ALA A 358 -12.70 -1.76 2.40
N TYR A 359 -13.79 -1.07 2.02
CA TYR A 359 -14.31 -1.13 0.65
C TYR A 359 -13.26 -0.70 -0.38
N ALA A 360 -12.58 0.42 -0.13
CA ALA A 360 -11.52 0.91 -1.03
C ALA A 360 -10.37 -0.09 -1.19
N GLN A 361 -9.96 -0.77 -0.11
CA GLN A 361 -8.94 -1.82 -0.17
C GLN A 361 -9.37 -2.98 -1.07
N GLU A 362 -10.61 -3.47 -0.93
CA GLU A 362 -11.10 -4.62 -1.69
C GLU A 362 -11.35 -4.27 -3.15
N ASP A 363 -12.09 -3.20 -3.42
CA ASP A 363 -12.44 -2.79 -4.77
C ASP A 363 -11.20 -2.38 -5.58
N SER A 364 -10.32 -1.54 -4.98
CA SER A 364 -9.08 -1.13 -5.67
C SER A 364 -8.15 -2.31 -5.95
N TRP A 365 -8.04 -3.26 -5.02
CA TRP A 365 -7.20 -4.45 -5.24
C TRP A 365 -7.69 -5.28 -6.42
N ASN A 366 -9.00 -5.53 -6.49
CA ASN A 366 -9.61 -6.25 -7.61
C ASN A 366 -9.39 -5.52 -8.93
N LYS A 367 -9.56 -4.20 -8.95
CA LYS A 367 -9.33 -3.37 -10.14
C LYS A 367 -7.85 -3.29 -10.54
N ILE A 368 -6.93 -3.19 -9.58
CA ILE A 368 -5.48 -3.27 -9.85
C ILE A 368 -5.12 -4.61 -10.48
N LEU A 369 -5.62 -5.73 -9.94
CA LEU A 369 -5.37 -7.05 -10.51
C LEU A 369 -5.96 -7.19 -11.90
N ALA A 370 -7.15 -6.66 -12.14
CA ALA A 370 -7.78 -6.64 -13.48
C ALA A 370 -6.96 -5.82 -14.48
N PHE A 371 -6.57 -4.59 -14.09
CA PHE A 371 -5.73 -3.69 -14.88
C PHE A 371 -4.38 -4.32 -15.23
N LEU A 372 -3.70 -4.95 -14.26
CA LEU A 372 -2.45 -5.65 -14.52
C LEU A 372 -2.64 -6.84 -15.49
N ARG A 373 -3.73 -7.61 -15.36
CA ARG A 373 -4.01 -8.72 -16.30
C ARG A 373 -4.31 -8.21 -17.70
N GLU A 374 -5.08 -7.15 -17.83
CA GLU A 374 -5.41 -6.55 -19.12
C GLU A 374 -4.16 -6.11 -19.89
N HIS A 375 -3.19 -5.51 -19.19
CA HIS A 375 -2.03 -4.91 -19.84
C HIS A 375 -0.77 -5.78 -19.85
N LEU A 376 -0.71 -6.85 -19.03
CA LEU A 376 0.45 -7.75 -18.95
C LEU A 376 0.18 -9.16 -19.45
N CYS A 377 -1.09 -9.59 -19.48
CA CYS A 377 -1.41 -10.93 -19.97
C CYS A 377 -2.02 -10.79 -21.36
N PHE A 378 -1.30 -11.23 -22.41
CA PHE A 378 -1.95 -11.39 -23.70
C PHE A 378 -3.13 -12.35 -23.51
N ASN A 379 -4.31 -11.95 -23.95
CA ASN A 379 -5.40 -12.88 -24.12
C ASN A 379 -4.87 -14.05 -24.96
N GLU A 380 -4.58 -15.19 -24.33
CA GLU A 380 -4.66 -16.44 -25.04
C GLU A 380 -6.10 -16.50 -25.54
N THR A 381 -6.30 -16.10 -26.80
CA THR A 381 -7.52 -16.35 -27.52
C THR A 381 -7.82 -17.82 -27.33
N LEU A 382 -8.89 -18.09 -26.58
CA LEU A 382 -9.51 -19.40 -26.47
C LEU A 382 -9.67 -19.96 -27.88
N HIS A 383 -8.84 -20.88 -28.28
CA HIS A 383 -9.01 -21.77 -29.41
C HIS A 383 -9.62 -23.08 -28.94
#